data_fec85c3743d6efa5e2b6369592c67fda
#
_entry.id   fec85c3743d6efa5e2b6369592c67fda
#
_cell.length_a   1.000
_cell.length_b   1.000
_cell.length_c   1.000
_cell.angle_alpha   90.00
_cell.angle_beta   90.00
_cell.angle_gamma   90.00
#
_symmetry.space_group_name_H-M   'P 1'
#
loop_
_entity.id
_entity.type
_entity.pdbx_description
1 polymer ?
#
loop_
_entity_poly.entity_id
_entity_poly.type
_entity_poly.pdbx_seq_one_letter_code
_entity_poly.pdbx_strand_id
1 'polypeptide(L)'
;SLQTALDRIADIAEPLPRTLVWSAAWEMTREAELRARDFVSLVSGGVHAETEVGVAQRLLLQAQTALGCYAEPGWARERGWPQFADRLLELAREAEPGSDHQLAYINSLCSSVLSPRHVQTLGALLEGEPAACGLAGLAVDTDLRWRIVTALATAGAIDADGPETPRIDAEVQRDPTAAGKRHAAQARAARPQFVVKDEAFTTVVEDDTLANATGRAMIAGIAAPGQGELLKPFARRYFQAIPGVWARRSSEVAQSVVIGLYPHWDISEQGITAAEEFLSDPEVPPALRRL
;
A
#
# COMPACT_ATOMS: atom_id res chain seq x y z
N SER A 1 2.40 12.49 31.08
CA SER A 1 1.27 12.71 30.13
C SER A 1 1.44 11.88 28.88
N LEU A 2 0.37 11.71 28.11
CA LEU A 2 0.46 11.02 26.80
C LEU A 2 1.51 11.70 25.91
N GLN A 3 1.52 13.03 25.85
CA GLN A 3 2.53 13.77 25.07
C GLN A 3 3.97 13.38 25.45
N THR A 4 4.27 13.25 26.74
CA THR A 4 5.58 12.80 27.20
C THR A 4 5.91 11.38 26.73
N ALA A 5 4.90 10.48 26.73
CA ALA A 5 5.09 9.11 26.24
C ALA A 5 5.32 9.08 24.73
N LEU A 6 4.60 9.92 23.98
CA LEU A 6 4.78 10.07 22.52
C LEU A 6 6.17 10.64 22.19
N ASP A 7 6.61 11.68 22.91
CA ASP A 7 7.91 12.33 22.67
C ASP A 7 9.11 11.44 23.04
N ARG A 8 8.89 10.43 23.89
CA ARG A 8 9.93 9.57 24.47
C ARG A 8 9.65 8.09 24.32
N ILE A 9 8.93 7.69 23.30
CA ILE A 9 8.51 6.29 23.12
C ILE A 9 9.70 5.35 22.97
N ALA A 10 10.78 5.78 22.35
CA ALA A 10 12.01 5.02 22.21
C ALA A 10 12.75 4.82 23.53
N ASP A 11 12.51 5.68 24.54
CA ASP A 11 13.13 5.56 25.87
C ASP A 11 12.42 4.50 26.76
N ILE A 12 11.25 4.00 26.34
CA ILE A 12 10.52 2.95 27.05
C ILE A 12 11.21 1.62 26.77
N ALA A 13 12.04 1.15 27.71
CA ALA A 13 12.84 -0.06 27.56
C ALA A 13 11.98 -1.34 27.40
N GLU A 14 10.89 -1.43 28.17
CA GLU A 14 10.02 -2.60 28.17
C GLU A 14 9.14 -2.67 26.93
N PRO A 15 9.16 -3.78 26.14
CA PRO A 15 8.38 -3.88 24.90
C PRO A 15 6.87 -3.78 25.09
N LEU A 16 6.31 -4.40 26.14
CA LEU A 16 4.87 -4.42 26.37
C LEU A 16 4.28 -3.02 26.67
N PRO A 17 4.80 -2.23 27.62
CA PRO A 17 4.38 -0.84 27.81
C PRO A 17 4.51 0.00 26.54
N ARG A 18 5.59 -0.17 25.78
CA ARG A 18 5.79 0.55 24.51
C ARG A 18 4.72 0.19 23.47
N THR A 19 4.40 -1.11 23.35
CA THR A 19 3.31 -1.58 22.45
C THR A 19 1.95 -1.01 22.84
N LEU A 20 1.66 -0.85 24.12
CA LEU A 20 0.42 -0.23 24.60
C LEU A 20 0.34 1.25 24.20
N VAL A 21 1.46 1.99 24.29
CA VAL A 21 1.53 3.39 23.85
C VAL A 21 1.31 3.48 22.35
N TRP A 22 1.92 2.62 21.54
CA TRP A 22 1.68 2.53 20.09
C TRP A 22 0.21 2.29 19.77
N SER A 23 -0.40 1.31 20.45
CA SER A 23 -1.82 0.97 20.23
C SER A 23 -2.73 2.14 20.58
N ALA A 24 -2.47 2.81 21.72
CA ALA A 24 -3.24 4.00 22.10
C ALA A 24 -3.09 5.13 21.08
N ALA A 25 -1.89 5.42 20.60
CA ALA A 25 -1.65 6.45 19.59
C ALA A 25 -2.37 6.13 18.26
N TRP A 26 -2.39 4.85 17.86
CA TRP A 26 -3.12 4.42 16.68
C TRP A 26 -4.63 4.58 16.83
N GLU A 27 -5.22 4.13 17.94
CA GLU A 27 -6.66 4.31 18.19
C GLU A 27 -7.03 5.80 18.23
N MET A 28 -6.24 6.63 18.88
CA MET A 28 -6.46 8.08 18.88
C MET A 28 -6.39 8.67 17.47
N THR A 29 -5.54 8.13 16.59
CA THR A 29 -5.46 8.58 15.19
C THR A 29 -6.73 8.20 14.43
N ARG A 30 -7.24 7.00 14.64
CA ARG A 30 -8.49 6.52 14.02
C ARG A 30 -9.72 7.30 14.48
N GLU A 31 -9.74 7.71 15.76
CA GLU A 31 -10.83 8.49 16.36
C GLU A 31 -10.65 10.01 16.15
N ALA A 32 -9.67 10.44 15.34
CA ALA A 32 -9.34 11.84 15.07
C ALA A 32 -8.92 12.67 16.30
N GLU A 33 -8.50 12.02 17.38
CA GLU A 33 -7.96 12.64 18.60
C GLU A 33 -6.46 12.97 18.46
N LEU A 34 -5.72 12.19 17.66
CA LEU A 34 -4.32 12.45 17.27
C LEU A 34 -4.25 12.69 15.76
N ARG A 35 -3.60 13.79 15.35
CA ARG A 35 -3.46 14.07 13.92
C ARG A 35 -2.61 13.01 13.22
N ALA A 36 -3.03 12.58 12.04
CA ALA A 36 -2.32 11.58 11.25
C ALA A 36 -0.83 11.93 11.05
N ARG A 37 -0.50 13.20 10.80
CA ARG A 37 0.89 13.66 10.65
C ARG A 37 1.73 13.46 11.91
N ASP A 38 1.13 13.63 13.09
CA ASP A 38 1.84 13.48 14.38
C ASP A 38 2.09 12.00 14.65
N PHE A 39 1.13 11.12 14.30
CA PHE A 39 1.33 9.68 14.36
C PHE A 39 2.44 9.19 13.39
N VAL A 40 2.44 9.68 12.15
CA VAL A 40 3.50 9.35 11.18
C VAL A 40 4.87 9.81 11.68
N SER A 41 4.96 10.99 12.27
CA SER A 41 6.20 11.50 12.88
C SER A 41 6.65 10.64 14.05
N LEU A 42 5.70 10.21 14.89
CA LEU A 42 5.96 9.32 16.02
C LEU A 42 6.54 7.98 15.55
N VAL A 43 5.91 7.35 14.56
CA VAL A 43 6.40 6.08 13.99
C VAL A 43 7.78 6.27 13.36
N SER A 44 7.97 7.30 12.54
CA SER A 44 9.25 7.60 11.88
C SER A 44 10.39 7.82 12.88
N GLY A 45 10.10 8.45 14.02
CA GLY A 45 11.08 8.72 15.06
C GLY A 45 11.36 7.54 15.99
N GLY A 46 10.37 6.66 16.24
CA GLY A 46 10.44 5.66 17.31
C GLY A 46 10.50 4.20 16.86
N VAL A 47 10.17 3.88 15.61
CA VAL A 47 10.07 2.49 15.15
C VAL A 47 11.39 1.71 15.21
N HIS A 48 12.53 2.41 15.15
CA HIS A 48 13.86 1.81 15.27
C HIS A 48 14.13 1.17 16.63
N ALA A 49 13.39 1.58 17.68
CA ALA A 49 13.52 1.00 19.03
C ALA A 49 12.74 -0.33 19.18
N GLU A 50 11.96 -0.73 18.20
CA GLU A 50 11.23 -1.99 18.23
C GLU A 50 12.16 -3.15 17.89
N THR A 51 12.24 -4.12 18.81
CA THR A 51 13.06 -5.33 18.65
C THR A 51 12.31 -6.44 17.90
N GLU A 52 10.99 -6.44 18.00
CA GLU A 52 10.11 -7.40 17.31
C GLU A 52 9.75 -6.89 15.92
N VAL A 53 10.26 -7.56 14.89
CA VAL A 53 10.04 -7.15 13.51
C VAL A 53 8.56 -7.07 13.13
N GLY A 54 7.71 -7.96 13.69
CA GLY A 54 6.26 -7.93 13.45
C GLY A 54 5.59 -6.67 13.99
N VAL A 55 6.07 -6.13 15.13
CA VAL A 55 5.60 -4.85 15.66
C VAL A 55 6.04 -3.71 14.75
N ALA A 56 7.31 -3.69 14.35
CA ALA A 56 7.82 -2.69 13.42
C ALA A 56 7.03 -2.67 12.10
N GLN A 57 6.81 -3.84 11.48
CA GLN A 57 6.02 -3.96 10.25
C GLN A 57 4.59 -3.43 10.41
N ARG A 58 3.95 -3.72 11.55
CA ARG A 58 2.60 -3.22 11.82
C ARG A 58 2.56 -1.70 11.94
N LEU A 59 3.52 -1.11 12.65
CA LEU A 59 3.62 0.35 12.80
C LEU A 59 3.86 1.04 11.47
N LEU A 60 4.72 0.49 10.63
CA LEU A 60 4.97 1.01 9.28
C LEU A 60 3.71 0.97 8.42
N LEU A 61 2.96 -0.14 8.45
CA LEU A 61 1.68 -0.25 7.75
C LEU A 61 0.64 0.75 8.27
N GLN A 62 0.55 0.95 9.60
CA GLN A 62 -0.34 1.94 10.19
C GLN A 62 0.05 3.37 9.78
N ALA A 63 1.35 3.69 9.70
CA ALA A 63 1.81 4.99 9.21
C ALA A 63 1.46 5.20 7.73
N GLN A 64 1.58 4.19 6.88
CA GLN A 64 1.14 4.23 5.49
C GLN A 64 -0.38 4.41 5.37
N THR A 65 -1.16 3.73 6.21
CA THR A 65 -2.61 3.91 6.28
C THR A 65 -2.97 5.34 6.72
N ALA A 66 -2.26 5.86 7.73
CA ALA A 66 -2.45 7.24 8.18
C ALA A 66 -2.16 8.27 7.06
N LEU A 67 -1.10 8.04 6.28
CA LEU A 67 -0.74 8.87 5.12
C LEU A 67 -1.76 8.79 3.98
N GLY A 68 -2.25 7.59 3.70
CA GLY A 68 -3.15 7.33 2.57
C GLY A 68 -4.61 7.66 2.82
N CYS A 69 -5.08 7.52 4.09
CA CYS A 69 -6.50 7.57 4.42
C CYS A 69 -6.90 8.67 5.41
N TYR A 70 -5.98 9.14 6.28
CA TYR A 70 -6.33 10.05 7.38
C TYR A 70 -5.63 11.41 7.32
N ALA A 71 -4.52 11.50 6.57
CA ALA A 71 -3.80 12.75 6.40
C ALA A 71 -4.49 13.64 5.35
N GLU A 72 -4.36 14.97 5.52
CA GLU A 72 -4.76 15.91 4.47
C GLU A 72 -3.97 15.60 3.18
N PRO A 73 -4.67 15.41 2.03
CA PRO A 73 -4.05 14.87 0.81
C PRO A 73 -2.90 15.72 0.25
N GLY A 74 -3.00 17.06 0.32
CA GLY A 74 -1.94 17.96 -0.13
C GLY A 74 -0.68 17.82 0.71
N TRP A 75 -0.82 17.84 2.04
CA TRP A 75 0.30 17.61 2.96
C TRP A 75 0.90 16.20 2.79
N ALA A 76 0.06 15.17 2.68
CA ALA A 76 0.52 13.80 2.49
C ALA A 76 1.39 13.68 1.23
N ARG A 77 0.95 14.25 0.11
CA ARG A 77 1.67 14.23 -1.16
C ARG A 77 2.97 15.03 -1.13
N GLU A 78 2.92 16.28 -0.59
CA GLU A 78 4.03 17.20 -0.68
C GLU A 78 5.11 16.97 0.37
N ARG A 79 4.74 16.44 1.53
CA ARG A 79 5.64 16.29 2.68
C ARG A 79 5.58 14.91 3.33
N GLY A 80 4.39 14.39 3.61
CA GLY A 80 4.21 13.17 4.40
C GLY A 80 4.89 11.96 3.77
N TRP A 81 4.52 11.63 2.54
CA TRP A 81 5.13 10.50 1.82
C TRP A 81 6.62 10.68 1.57
N PRO A 82 7.11 11.84 1.06
CA PRO A 82 8.55 12.02 0.87
C PRO A 82 9.36 11.83 2.15
N GLN A 83 8.97 12.47 3.26
CA GLN A 83 9.66 12.35 4.54
C GLN A 83 9.64 10.93 5.10
N PHE A 84 8.50 10.26 5.00
CA PHE A 84 8.36 8.87 5.44
C PHE A 84 9.24 7.93 4.63
N ALA A 85 9.23 8.04 3.30
CA ALA A 85 10.03 7.21 2.42
C ALA A 85 11.55 7.47 2.58
N ASP A 86 11.97 8.74 2.76
CA ASP A 86 13.35 9.08 3.08
C ASP A 86 13.78 8.43 4.40
N ARG A 87 12.93 8.51 5.44
CA ARG A 87 13.24 7.89 6.75
C ARG A 87 13.32 6.37 6.67
N LEU A 88 12.46 5.72 5.89
CA LEU A 88 12.55 4.27 5.66
C LEU A 88 13.88 3.85 5.05
N LEU A 89 14.36 4.62 4.07
CA LEU A 89 15.65 4.35 3.44
C LEU A 89 16.83 4.58 4.41
N GLU A 90 16.74 5.60 5.26
CA GLU A 90 17.73 5.83 6.34
C GLU A 90 17.73 4.67 7.33
N LEU A 91 16.56 4.28 7.85
CA LEU A 91 16.40 3.16 8.77
C LEU A 91 16.94 1.84 8.19
N ALA A 92 16.70 1.60 6.89
CA ALA A 92 17.23 0.41 6.22
C ALA A 92 18.76 0.43 6.14
N ARG A 93 19.38 1.61 6.04
CA ARG A 93 20.84 1.76 6.04
C ARG A 93 21.46 1.67 7.43
N GLU A 94 20.72 2.11 8.44
CA GLU A 94 21.12 2.06 9.86
C GLU A 94 20.94 0.67 10.48
N ALA A 95 20.03 -0.15 9.93
CA ALA A 95 19.74 -1.50 10.43
C ALA A 95 20.92 -2.44 10.25
N GLU A 96 20.98 -3.48 11.09
CA GLU A 96 21.97 -4.54 10.95
C GLU A 96 21.91 -5.17 9.55
N PRO A 97 23.05 -5.29 8.85
CA PRO A 97 23.10 -5.83 7.50
C PRO A 97 22.48 -7.23 7.40
N GLY A 98 21.52 -7.39 6.50
CA GLY A 98 20.79 -8.64 6.26
C GLY A 98 19.74 -9.00 7.32
N SER A 99 19.43 -8.08 8.25
CA SER A 99 18.41 -8.30 9.26
C SER A 99 16.99 -8.23 8.71
N ASP A 100 16.05 -8.85 9.45
CA ASP A 100 14.63 -8.77 9.14
C ASP A 100 14.10 -7.32 9.22
N HIS A 101 14.68 -6.48 10.07
CA HIS A 101 14.34 -5.06 10.14
C HIS A 101 14.79 -4.31 8.88
N GLN A 102 16.00 -4.57 8.37
CA GLN A 102 16.45 -3.99 7.10
C GLN A 102 15.49 -4.35 5.96
N LEU A 103 15.11 -5.62 5.86
CA LEU A 103 14.14 -6.09 4.88
C LEU A 103 12.75 -5.45 5.07
N ALA A 104 12.27 -5.32 6.31
CA ALA A 104 10.97 -4.72 6.61
C ALA A 104 10.91 -3.24 6.18
N TYR A 105 11.98 -2.47 6.40
CA TYR A 105 12.05 -1.07 5.98
C TYR A 105 12.05 -0.94 4.44
N ILE A 106 12.79 -1.79 3.73
CA ILE A 106 12.79 -1.79 2.26
C ILE A 106 11.42 -2.25 1.71
N ASN A 107 10.79 -3.25 2.31
CA ASN A 107 9.44 -3.66 1.93
C ASN A 107 8.42 -2.53 2.12
N SER A 108 8.53 -1.78 3.20
CA SER A 108 7.68 -0.61 3.44
C SER A 108 7.97 0.52 2.45
N LEU A 109 9.24 0.75 2.10
CA LEU A 109 9.62 1.70 1.04
C LEU A 109 8.99 1.33 -0.31
N CYS A 110 9.00 0.05 -0.69
CA CYS A 110 8.35 -0.43 -1.91
C CYS A 110 6.83 -0.21 -1.93
N SER A 111 6.21 -0.07 -0.76
CA SER A 111 4.77 0.22 -0.61
C SER A 111 4.47 1.70 -0.33
N SER A 112 5.41 2.59 -0.61
CA SER A 112 5.31 4.05 -0.39
C SER A 112 5.27 4.81 -1.72
N VAL A 113 4.95 6.10 -1.63
CA VAL A 113 5.08 7.01 -2.78
C VAL A 113 6.55 7.38 -2.95
N LEU A 114 7.12 7.04 -4.09
CA LEU A 114 8.56 7.14 -4.34
C LEU A 114 8.96 8.49 -4.97
N SER A 115 10.05 9.07 -4.47
CA SER A 115 10.77 10.15 -5.15
C SER A 115 11.73 9.58 -6.22
N PRO A 116 12.27 10.40 -7.15
CA PRO A 116 13.27 9.95 -8.13
C PRO A 116 14.50 9.28 -7.49
N ARG A 117 14.92 9.74 -6.29
CA ARG A 117 16.02 9.13 -5.53
C ARG A 117 15.69 7.71 -5.08
N HIS A 118 14.48 7.49 -4.60
CA HIS A 118 14.02 6.15 -4.19
C HIS A 118 13.93 5.22 -5.40
N VAL A 119 13.39 5.70 -6.52
CA VAL A 119 13.35 4.96 -7.79
C VAL A 119 14.75 4.53 -8.22
N GLN A 120 15.74 5.43 -8.19
CA GLN A 120 17.12 5.11 -8.52
C GLN A 120 17.71 4.05 -7.58
N THR A 121 17.47 4.18 -6.26
CA THR A 121 17.95 3.19 -5.28
C THR A 121 17.32 1.82 -5.52
N LEU A 122 16.00 1.74 -5.71
CA LEU A 122 15.32 0.47 -5.99
C LEU A 122 15.74 -0.14 -7.32
N GLY A 123 15.99 0.70 -8.35
CA GLY A 123 16.54 0.25 -9.63
C GLY A 123 17.91 -0.41 -9.47
N ALA A 124 18.81 0.21 -8.72
CA ALA A 124 20.13 -0.34 -8.44
C ALA A 124 20.08 -1.67 -7.65
N LEU A 125 19.10 -1.83 -6.75
CA LEU A 125 18.87 -3.11 -6.06
C LEU A 125 18.48 -4.24 -7.04
N LEU A 126 17.68 -3.96 -8.07
CA LEU A 126 17.34 -4.94 -9.10
C LEU A 126 18.55 -5.37 -9.93
N GLU A 127 19.51 -4.47 -10.14
CA GLU A 127 20.77 -4.77 -10.85
C GLU A 127 21.81 -5.48 -9.97
N GLY A 128 21.48 -5.74 -8.69
CA GLY A 128 22.34 -6.50 -7.77
C GLY A 128 23.39 -5.65 -7.05
N GLU A 129 23.13 -4.37 -6.84
CA GLU A 129 24.05 -3.42 -6.23
C GLU A 129 23.65 -2.93 -4.82
N PRO A 130 23.27 -3.81 -3.87
CA PRO A 130 22.81 -3.37 -2.55
C PRO A 130 23.89 -2.61 -1.76
N ALA A 131 25.15 -3.03 -1.85
CA ALA A 131 26.25 -2.36 -1.17
C ALA A 131 26.47 -0.93 -1.67
N ALA A 132 26.35 -0.68 -2.99
CA ALA A 132 26.46 0.65 -3.58
C ALA A 132 25.34 1.59 -3.10
N CYS A 133 24.19 1.03 -2.74
CA CYS A 133 23.06 1.77 -2.15
C CYS A 133 23.19 2.02 -0.64
N GLY A 134 24.25 1.52 0.01
CA GLY A 134 24.40 1.54 1.48
C GLY A 134 23.51 0.51 2.18
N LEU A 135 23.11 -0.56 1.49
CA LEU A 135 22.24 -1.63 1.96
C LEU A 135 22.97 -2.99 1.94
N ALA A 136 24.24 -2.98 2.41
CA ALA A 136 25.05 -4.18 2.49
C ALA A 136 24.30 -5.28 3.27
N GLY A 137 24.46 -6.54 2.83
CA GLY A 137 23.79 -7.69 3.45
C GLY A 137 22.34 -7.92 3.04
N LEU A 138 21.67 -6.95 2.44
CA LEU A 138 20.29 -7.13 1.96
C LEU A 138 20.25 -8.17 0.84
N ALA A 139 19.53 -9.26 1.06
CA ALA A 139 19.27 -10.27 0.05
C ALA A 139 18.10 -9.83 -0.85
N VAL A 140 18.39 -9.60 -2.13
CA VAL A 140 17.36 -9.27 -3.12
C VAL A 140 16.86 -10.56 -3.76
N ASP A 141 16.02 -11.28 -3.02
CA ASP A 141 15.39 -12.52 -3.47
C ASP A 141 14.23 -12.28 -4.45
N THR A 142 13.57 -13.35 -4.87
CA THR A 142 12.46 -13.28 -5.83
C THR A 142 11.30 -12.43 -5.32
N ASP A 143 10.96 -12.54 -4.03
CA ASP A 143 9.83 -11.80 -3.45
C ASP A 143 10.15 -10.30 -3.38
N LEU A 144 11.34 -9.93 -2.92
CA LEU A 144 11.77 -8.54 -2.89
C LEU A 144 11.89 -7.96 -4.31
N ARG A 145 12.39 -8.73 -5.28
CA ARG A 145 12.42 -8.31 -6.70
C ARG A 145 11.04 -7.92 -7.19
N TRP A 146 10.02 -8.75 -6.97
CA TRP A 146 8.65 -8.46 -7.36
C TRP A 146 8.07 -7.23 -6.66
N ARG A 147 8.40 -7.03 -5.38
CA ARG A 147 8.01 -5.79 -4.66
C ARG A 147 8.64 -4.55 -5.30
N ILE A 148 9.92 -4.61 -5.62
CA ILE A 148 10.63 -3.51 -6.28
C ILE A 148 10.05 -3.26 -7.68
N VAL A 149 9.84 -4.27 -8.51
CA VAL A 149 9.24 -4.14 -9.84
C VAL A 149 7.85 -3.49 -9.74
N THR A 150 7.03 -3.92 -8.78
CA THR A 150 5.70 -3.33 -8.55
C THR A 150 5.82 -1.86 -8.12
N ALA A 151 6.74 -1.52 -7.22
CA ALA A 151 6.97 -0.16 -6.77
C ALA A 151 7.43 0.76 -7.90
N LEU A 152 8.35 0.30 -8.74
CA LEU A 152 8.83 1.04 -9.92
C LEU A 152 7.72 1.23 -10.97
N ALA A 153 6.89 0.21 -11.20
CA ALA A 153 5.72 0.32 -12.07
C ALA A 153 4.69 1.31 -11.51
N THR A 154 4.43 1.27 -10.19
CA THR A 154 3.56 2.22 -9.48
C THR A 154 4.03 3.67 -9.64
N ALA A 155 5.34 3.89 -9.58
CA ALA A 155 5.94 5.20 -9.77
C ALA A 155 6.00 5.66 -11.24
N GLY A 156 5.62 4.81 -12.20
CA GLY A 156 5.77 5.08 -13.63
C GLY A 156 7.23 5.14 -14.09
N ALA A 157 8.13 4.47 -13.36
CA ALA A 157 9.57 4.45 -13.66
C ALA A 157 9.96 3.31 -14.62
N ILE A 158 9.12 2.31 -14.76
CA ILE A 158 9.23 1.22 -15.74
C ILE A 158 7.89 1.00 -16.42
N ASP A 159 7.93 0.54 -17.66
CA ASP A 159 6.74 0.21 -18.45
C ASP A 159 5.66 1.32 -18.43
N ALA A 160 6.11 2.58 -18.42
CA ALA A 160 5.25 3.75 -18.27
C ALA A 160 4.40 4.07 -19.51
N ASP A 161 4.84 3.63 -20.69
CA ASP A 161 4.24 4.00 -21.96
C ASP A 161 3.60 2.80 -22.63
N GLY A 162 2.36 2.98 -23.10
CA GLY A 162 1.65 1.99 -23.89
C GLY A 162 1.24 0.71 -23.18
N PRO A 163 0.75 -0.28 -23.93
CA PRO A 163 0.26 -1.55 -23.38
C PRO A 163 1.37 -2.54 -23.05
N GLU A 164 2.53 -2.41 -23.68
CA GLU A 164 3.66 -3.33 -23.50
C GLU A 164 4.32 -3.17 -22.12
N THR A 165 4.78 -4.28 -21.56
CA THR A 165 5.38 -4.32 -20.22
C THR A 165 6.71 -5.10 -20.21
N PRO A 166 7.73 -4.67 -21.00
CA PRO A 166 8.94 -5.45 -21.21
C PRO A 166 9.74 -5.71 -19.93
N ARG A 167 9.74 -4.79 -18.96
CA ARG A 167 10.45 -4.99 -17.68
C ARG A 167 9.71 -5.98 -16.78
N ILE A 168 8.39 -5.89 -16.69
CA ILE A 168 7.54 -6.85 -15.96
C ILE A 168 7.62 -8.22 -16.63
N ASP A 169 7.60 -8.28 -17.97
CA ASP A 169 7.68 -9.53 -18.73
C ASP A 169 9.04 -10.21 -18.55
N ALA A 170 10.13 -9.45 -18.49
CA ALA A 170 11.46 -9.98 -18.16
C ALA A 170 11.50 -10.62 -16.77
N GLU A 171 10.80 -10.05 -15.78
CA GLU A 171 10.72 -10.66 -14.44
C GLU A 171 9.84 -11.91 -14.42
N VAL A 172 8.77 -11.98 -15.25
CA VAL A 172 7.99 -13.23 -15.46
C VAL A 172 8.85 -14.35 -16.04
N GLN A 173 9.79 -14.02 -16.94
CA GLN A 173 10.73 -15.03 -17.48
C GLN A 173 11.68 -15.56 -16.40
N ARG A 174 12.04 -14.74 -15.41
CA ARG A 174 12.87 -15.17 -14.26
C ARG A 174 12.06 -16.03 -13.27
N ASP A 175 10.78 -15.67 -13.08
CA ASP A 175 9.86 -16.38 -12.18
C ASP A 175 8.59 -16.81 -12.94
N PRO A 176 8.64 -17.91 -13.74
CA PRO A 176 7.51 -18.40 -14.52
C PRO A 176 6.43 -19.11 -13.69
N THR A 177 6.49 -19.02 -12.38
CA THR A 177 5.56 -19.68 -11.46
C THR A 177 4.17 -19.01 -11.47
N ALA A 178 3.18 -19.70 -10.86
CA ALA A 178 1.87 -19.12 -10.63
C ALA A 178 1.92 -17.89 -9.69
N ALA A 179 2.89 -17.83 -8.77
CA ALA A 179 3.13 -16.67 -7.92
C ALA A 179 3.65 -15.49 -8.77
N GLY A 180 4.68 -15.71 -9.59
CA GLY A 180 5.24 -14.70 -10.49
C GLY A 180 4.18 -14.11 -11.44
N LYS A 181 3.29 -14.95 -11.99
CA LYS A 181 2.17 -14.47 -12.82
C LYS A 181 1.21 -13.55 -12.05
N ARG A 182 0.94 -13.83 -10.76
CA ARG A 182 0.10 -12.96 -9.92
C ARG A 182 0.82 -11.64 -9.59
N HIS A 183 2.10 -11.68 -9.27
CA HIS A 183 2.90 -10.47 -9.06
C HIS A 183 2.95 -9.60 -10.31
N ALA A 184 3.09 -10.21 -11.49
CA ALA A 184 3.03 -9.49 -12.76
C ALA A 184 1.66 -8.84 -12.98
N ALA A 185 0.56 -9.54 -12.67
CA ALA A 185 -0.79 -8.95 -12.76
C ALA A 185 -0.93 -7.73 -11.82
N GLN A 186 -0.40 -7.81 -10.59
CA GLN A 186 -0.36 -6.68 -9.67
C GLN A 186 0.47 -5.53 -10.24
N ALA A 187 1.70 -5.79 -10.68
CA ALA A 187 2.59 -4.76 -11.21
C ALA A 187 2.01 -4.06 -12.45
N ARG A 188 1.39 -4.82 -13.38
CA ARG A 188 0.71 -4.24 -14.54
C ARG A 188 -0.44 -3.33 -14.13
N ALA A 189 -1.32 -3.77 -13.20
CA ALA A 189 -2.44 -2.99 -12.71
C ALA A 189 -2.01 -1.78 -11.86
N ALA A 190 -0.77 -1.77 -11.32
CA ALA A 190 -0.24 -0.69 -10.50
C ALA A 190 0.25 0.52 -11.31
N ARG A 191 0.45 0.39 -12.62
CA ARG A 191 0.92 1.49 -13.48
C ARG A 191 -0.02 2.71 -13.42
N PRO A 192 0.52 3.95 -13.35
CA PRO A 192 -0.28 5.16 -13.12
C PRO A 192 -0.92 5.71 -14.40
N GLN A 193 -1.63 4.87 -15.16
CA GLN A 193 -2.30 5.24 -16.39
C GLN A 193 -3.79 4.93 -16.29
N PHE A 194 -4.64 5.88 -16.68
CA PHE A 194 -6.09 5.69 -16.59
C PHE A 194 -6.57 4.45 -17.36
N VAL A 195 -6.08 4.24 -18.58
CA VAL A 195 -6.45 3.07 -19.40
C VAL A 195 -6.12 1.75 -18.71
N VAL A 196 -4.96 1.69 -18.04
CA VAL A 196 -4.55 0.49 -17.29
C VAL A 196 -5.46 0.23 -16.08
N LYS A 197 -5.80 1.30 -15.34
CA LYS A 197 -6.75 1.19 -14.23
C LYS A 197 -8.14 0.79 -14.72
N ASP A 198 -8.57 1.33 -15.84
CA ASP A 198 -9.86 1.04 -16.45
C ASP A 198 -9.97 -0.43 -16.87
N GLU A 199 -8.98 -0.92 -17.60
CA GLU A 199 -8.90 -2.33 -18.01
C GLU A 199 -8.85 -3.27 -16.81
N ALA A 200 -8.00 -2.96 -15.81
CA ALA A 200 -7.87 -3.78 -14.61
C ALA A 200 -9.16 -3.81 -13.79
N PHE A 201 -9.80 -2.65 -13.58
CA PHE A 201 -11.07 -2.53 -12.87
C PHE A 201 -12.17 -3.32 -13.59
N THR A 202 -12.31 -3.13 -14.90
CA THR A 202 -13.29 -3.83 -15.73
C THR A 202 -13.09 -5.33 -15.68
N THR A 203 -11.85 -5.81 -15.82
CA THR A 203 -11.53 -7.23 -15.73
C THR A 203 -11.93 -7.81 -14.37
N VAL A 204 -11.57 -7.13 -13.27
CA VAL A 204 -11.92 -7.61 -11.90
C VAL A 204 -13.43 -7.69 -11.70
N VAL A 205 -14.18 -6.72 -12.23
CA VAL A 205 -15.63 -6.63 -12.02
C VAL A 205 -16.41 -7.55 -12.96
N GLU A 206 -16.00 -7.69 -14.22
CA GLU A 206 -16.81 -8.30 -15.27
C GLU A 206 -16.38 -9.72 -15.65
N ASP A 207 -15.09 -10.06 -15.54
CA ASP A 207 -14.59 -11.40 -15.93
C ASP A 207 -14.90 -12.45 -14.85
N ASP A 208 -16.00 -13.18 -15.02
CA ASP A 208 -16.43 -14.23 -14.10
C ASP A 208 -15.50 -15.46 -14.07
N THR A 209 -14.57 -15.56 -15.01
CA THR A 209 -13.57 -16.65 -15.08
C THR A 209 -12.25 -16.29 -14.40
N LEU A 210 -12.08 -15.04 -13.97
CA LEU A 210 -10.86 -14.56 -13.33
C LEU A 210 -10.60 -15.31 -12.02
N ALA A 211 -9.44 -15.97 -11.93
CA ALA A 211 -9.03 -16.66 -10.70
C ALA A 211 -8.95 -15.67 -9.52
N ASN A 212 -9.55 -16.02 -8.37
CA ASN A 212 -9.64 -15.15 -7.20
C ASN A 212 -8.28 -14.58 -6.76
N ALA A 213 -7.22 -15.40 -6.75
CA ALA A 213 -5.87 -14.95 -6.38
C ALA A 213 -5.30 -13.91 -7.36
N THR A 214 -5.60 -14.02 -8.65
CA THR A 214 -5.22 -13.04 -9.67
C THR A 214 -6.03 -11.76 -9.51
N GLY A 215 -7.34 -11.88 -9.29
CA GLY A 215 -8.22 -10.75 -9.02
C GLY A 215 -7.74 -9.93 -7.81
N ARG A 216 -7.39 -10.59 -6.69
CA ARG A 216 -6.81 -9.92 -5.51
C ARG A 216 -5.50 -9.20 -5.82
N ALA A 217 -4.62 -9.80 -6.63
CA ALA A 217 -3.38 -9.16 -7.05
C ALA A 217 -3.64 -7.91 -7.91
N MET A 218 -4.59 -7.99 -8.87
CA MET A 218 -5.00 -6.83 -9.67
C MET A 218 -5.61 -5.72 -8.82
N ILE A 219 -6.49 -6.06 -7.87
CA ILE A 219 -7.07 -5.12 -6.90
C ILE A 219 -5.98 -4.37 -6.13
N ALA A 220 -4.98 -5.11 -5.59
CA ALA A 220 -3.84 -4.50 -4.92
C ALA A 220 -3.04 -3.55 -5.82
N GLY A 221 -2.92 -3.86 -7.12
CA GLY A 221 -2.31 -2.98 -8.11
C GLY A 221 -3.16 -1.74 -8.42
N ILE A 222 -4.49 -1.89 -8.51
CA ILE A 222 -5.40 -0.75 -8.71
C ILE A 222 -5.28 0.24 -7.55
N ALA A 223 -5.30 -0.26 -6.31
CA ALA A 223 -5.21 0.53 -5.08
C ALA A 223 -3.78 0.97 -4.71
N ALA A 224 -2.86 1.02 -5.68
CA ALA A 224 -1.47 1.42 -5.43
C ALA A 224 -1.37 2.83 -4.83
N PRO A 225 -0.39 3.08 -3.93
CA PRO A 225 -0.28 4.34 -3.19
C PRO A 225 -0.03 5.55 -4.11
N GLY A 226 -0.51 6.73 -3.69
CA GLY A 226 -0.26 7.99 -4.40
C GLY A 226 -1.11 8.22 -5.65
N GLN A 227 -2.02 7.31 -6.00
CA GLN A 227 -2.80 7.38 -7.24
C GLN A 227 -4.28 7.76 -7.02
N GLY A 228 -4.65 8.27 -5.85
CA GLY A 228 -6.04 8.60 -5.49
C GLY A 228 -6.74 9.53 -6.48
N GLU A 229 -6.05 10.55 -6.99
CA GLU A 229 -6.63 11.47 -8.00
C GLU A 229 -6.99 10.74 -9.30
N LEU A 230 -6.13 9.79 -9.73
CA LEU A 230 -6.37 8.95 -10.90
C LEU A 230 -7.59 8.03 -10.71
N LEU A 231 -7.83 7.62 -9.46
CA LEU A 231 -8.87 6.66 -9.10
C LEU A 231 -10.24 7.30 -8.82
N LYS A 232 -10.36 8.63 -8.69
CA LYS A 232 -11.63 9.31 -8.41
C LYS A 232 -12.79 8.88 -9.31
N PRO A 233 -12.62 8.75 -10.65
CA PRO A 233 -13.73 8.32 -11.54
C PRO A 233 -14.25 6.91 -11.24
N PHE A 234 -13.44 6.08 -10.57
CA PHE A 234 -13.82 4.69 -10.26
C PHE A 234 -14.72 4.58 -9.03
N ALA A 235 -14.79 5.59 -8.16
CA ALA A 235 -15.66 5.57 -6.98
C ALA A 235 -17.14 5.37 -7.37
N ARG A 236 -17.64 6.13 -8.33
CA ARG A 236 -19.02 5.97 -8.83
C ARG A 236 -19.23 4.61 -9.52
N ARG A 237 -18.27 4.19 -10.33
CA ARG A 237 -18.34 2.90 -11.03
C ARG A 237 -18.36 1.73 -10.05
N TYR A 238 -17.65 1.84 -8.94
CA TYR A 238 -17.66 0.84 -7.88
C TYR A 238 -19.10 0.61 -7.37
N PHE A 239 -19.79 1.65 -6.91
CA PHE A 239 -21.15 1.50 -6.37
C PHE A 239 -22.15 0.98 -7.41
N GLN A 240 -21.95 1.29 -8.68
CA GLN A 240 -22.79 0.76 -9.78
C GLN A 240 -22.53 -0.72 -10.05
N ALA A 241 -21.30 -1.19 -9.91
CA ALA A 241 -20.89 -2.54 -10.29
C ALA A 241 -21.09 -3.57 -9.17
N ILE A 242 -20.93 -3.17 -7.90
CA ILE A 242 -20.87 -4.09 -6.75
C ILE A 242 -22.14 -4.93 -6.56
N PRO A 243 -23.38 -4.45 -6.72
CA PRO A 243 -24.56 -5.29 -6.62
C PRO A 243 -24.54 -6.46 -7.61
N GLY A 244 -24.08 -6.21 -8.83
CA GLY A 244 -23.94 -7.24 -9.87
C GLY A 244 -22.84 -8.26 -9.52
N VAL A 245 -21.69 -7.81 -9.02
CA VAL A 245 -20.62 -8.69 -8.54
C VAL A 245 -21.13 -9.59 -7.40
N TRP A 246 -21.84 -9.01 -6.44
CA TRP A 246 -22.40 -9.72 -5.31
C TRP A 246 -23.38 -10.81 -5.72
N ALA A 247 -24.22 -10.53 -6.72
CA ALA A 247 -25.22 -11.46 -7.20
C ALA A 247 -24.64 -12.64 -8.03
N ARG A 248 -23.53 -12.43 -8.74
CA ARG A 248 -22.98 -13.41 -9.70
C ARG A 248 -21.85 -14.26 -9.14
N ARG A 249 -21.02 -13.68 -8.24
CA ARG A 249 -19.80 -14.33 -7.78
C ARG A 249 -20.01 -15.19 -6.53
N SER A 250 -19.11 -16.12 -6.29
CA SER A 250 -19.05 -16.79 -4.99
C SER A 250 -18.80 -15.78 -3.87
N SER A 251 -19.28 -16.09 -2.65
CA SER A 251 -19.12 -15.18 -1.49
C SER A 251 -17.69 -14.75 -1.27
N GLU A 252 -16.71 -15.64 -1.43
CA GLU A 252 -15.29 -15.32 -1.23
C GLU A 252 -14.78 -14.30 -2.27
N VAL A 253 -15.12 -14.52 -3.54
CA VAL A 253 -14.72 -13.61 -4.62
C VAL A 253 -15.42 -12.28 -4.47
N ALA A 254 -16.74 -12.28 -4.23
CA ALA A 254 -17.53 -11.06 -4.05
C ALA A 254 -16.98 -10.21 -2.89
N GLN A 255 -16.70 -10.82 -1.73
CA GLN A 255 -16.10 -10.10 -0.59
C GLN A 255 -14.72 -9.52 -0.94
N SER A 256 -13.89 -10.28 -1.64
CA SER A 256 -12.57 -9.79 -2.07
C SER A 256 -12.68 -8.55 -2.97
N VAL A 257 -13.65 -8.52 -3.89
CA VAL A 257 -13.87 -7.38 -4.79
C VAL A 257 -14.50 -6.21 -4.02
N VAL A 258 -15.53 -6.47 -3.22
CA VAL A 258 -16.23 -5.43 -2.43
C VAL A 258 -15.26 -4.70 -1.52
N ILE A 259 -14.52 -5.44 -0.70
CA ILE A 259 -13.59 -4.84 0.27
C ILE A 259 -12.38 -4.20 -0.44
N GLY A 260 -11.83 -4.89 -1.43
CA GLY A 260 -10.57 -4.48 -2.04
C GLY A 260 -10.68 -3.32 -3.04
N LEU A 261 -11.84 -3.13 -3.68
CA LEU A 261 -12.09 -2.00 -4.58
C LEU A 261 -12.87 -0.86 -3.90
N TYR A 262 -13.22 -0.98 -2.60
CA TYR A 262 -13.88 0.12 -1.91
C TYR A 262 -13.09 1.42 -2.07
N PRO A 263 -13.73 2.53 -2.49
CA PRO A 263 -13.04 3.75 -2.87
C PRO A 263 -12.60 4.59 -1.66
N HIS A 264 -11.80 4.02 -0.76
CA HIS A 264 -11.27 4.68 0.44
C HIS A 264 -10.39 5.91 0.13
N TRP A 265 -9.99 6.06 -1.13
CA TRP A 265 -9.26 7.24 -1.63
C TRP A 265 -10.16 8.44 -1.93
N ASP A 266 -11.48 8.27 -2.00
CA ASP A 266 -12.44 9.35 -2.26
C ASP A 266 -13.21 9.73 -1.00
N ILE A 267 -12.57 10.54 -0.16
CA ILE A 267 -13.14 11.12 1.06
C ILE A 267 -13.82 12.48 0.82
N SER A 268 -14.14 12.80 -0.43
CA SER A 268 -14.89 14.01 -0.79
C SER A 268 -16.36 13.89 -0.32
N GLU A 269 -17.05 15.04 -0.20
CA GLU A 269 -18.49 15.06 0.09
C GLU A 269 -19.29 14.21 -0.91
N GLN A 270 -18.85 14.19 -2.19
CA GLN A 270 -19.47 13.38 -3.23
C GLN A 270 -19.26 11.87 -3.00
N GLY A 271 -18.06 11.47 -2.60
CA GLY A 271 -17.74 10.08 -2.28
C GLY A 271 -18.51 9.59 -1.07
N ILE A 272 -18.60 10.40 -0.02
CA ILE A 272 -19.38 10.11 1.19
C ILE A 272 -20.88 9.98 0.83
N THR A 273 -21.43 10.95 0.09
CA THR A 273 -22.84 10.91 -0.34
C THR A 273 -23.15 9.66 -1.15
N ALA A 274 -22.25 9.27 -2.09
CA ALA A 274 -22.45 8.05 -2.87
C ALA A 274 -22.46 6.78 -2.01
N ALA A 275 -21.64 6.73 -0.97
CA ALA A 275 -21.65 5.63 -0.01
C ALA A 275 -22.95 5.61 0.84
N GLU A 276 -23.41 6.77 1.31
CA GLU A 276 -24.66 6.91 2.07
C GLU A 276 -25.89 6.52 1.23
N GLU A 277 -25.95 6.98 -0.03
CA GLU A 277 -27.00 6.61 -0.98
C GLU A 277 -27.02 5.10 -1.18
N PHE A 278 -25.87 4.47 -1.43
CA PHE A 278 -25.74 3.03 -1.59
C PHE A 278 -26.20 2.26 -0.34
N LEU A 279 -25.79 2.69 0.85
CA LEU A 279 -26.19 2.07 2.11
C LEU A 279 -27.68 2.23 2.43
N SER A 280 -28.31 3.29 1.94
CA SER A 280 -29.74 3.60 2.15
C SER A 280 -30.65 2.91 1.16
N ASP A 281 -30.13 2.39 0.06
CA ASP A 281 -30.90 1.72 -0.99
C ASP A 281 -31.47 0.39 -0.48
N PRO A 282 -32.82 0.22 -0.43
CA PRO A 282 -33.46 -1.02 0.04
C PRO A 282 -33.12 -2.24 -0.82
N GLU A 283 -32.76 -2.06 -2.08
CA GLU A 283 -32.42 -3.15 -3.00
C GLU A 283 -31.02 -3.74 -2.71
N VAL A 284 -30.16 -3.02 -1.99
CA VAL A 284 -28.84 -3.54 -1.60
C VAL A 284 -29.00 -4.60 -0.50
N PRO A 285 -28.49 -5.83 -0.70
CA PRO A 285 -28.60 -6.90 0.26
C PRO A 285 -28.01 -6.56 1.63
N PRO A 286 -28.67 -6.91 2.76
CA PRO A 286 -28.16 -6.59 4.10
C PRO A 286 -26.75 -7.12 4.39
N ALA A 287 -26.36 -8.26 3.80
CA ALA A 287 -25.02 -8.82 3.94
C ALA A 287 -23.96 -7.96 3.23
N LEU A 288 -24.29 -7.39 2.08
CA LEU A 288 -23.42 -6.48 1.34
C LEU A 288 -23.24 -5.13 2.05
N ARG A 289 -24.31 -4.62 2.69
CA ARG A 289 -24.23 -3.36 3.47
C ARG A 289 -23.33 -3.44 4.70
N ARG A 290 -23.02 -4.64 5.19
CA ARG A 290 -22.18 -4.85 6.39
C ARG A 290 -20.68 -4.96 6.08
N LEU A 291 -20.34 -5.09 4.83
CA LEU A 291 -18.94 -5.11 4.36
C LEU A 291 -18.42 -3.71 4.14
#